data_6070ad47b7ffdb9a5bef2665c778fc4f
#
_entry.id   6070ad47b7ffdb9a5bef2665c778fc4f
#
_cell.length_a   1.000
_cell.length_b   1.000
_cell.length_c   1.000
_cell.angle_alpha   90.00
_cell.angle_beta   90.00
_cell.angle_gamma   90.00
#
_symmetry.space_group_name_H-M   'P 1'
#
loop_
_entity.id
_entity.type
_entity.pdbx_description
1 polymer ?
#
loop_
_entity_poly.entity_id
_entity_poly.type
_entity_poly.pdbx_seq_one_letter_code
_entity_poly.pdbx_strand_id
1 'polypeptide(L)' 'MQLLFDSFNEFLIIKFKGELDHHSTEEARKIIDDHYFKDNKKKVILDLRDVVFMDSSGIGLIMGRYKLFKES' A
#
# COMPACT_ATOMS: atom_id res chain seq x y z
N MET A 1 -10.38 1.15 -7.31
CA MET A 1 -9.43 1.03 -6.16
C MET A 1 -9.21 2.38 -5.52
N GLN A 2 -9.37 2.47 -4.23
CA GLN A 2 -9.15 3.70 -3.49
C GLN A 2 -8.07 3.48 -2.45
N LEU A 3 -7.14 4.43 -2.36
CA LEU A 3 -6.09 4.42 -1.35
C LEU A 3 -6.32 5.58 -0.39
N LEU A 4 -6.25 5.30 0.90
CA LEU A 4 -6.38 6.30 1.94
C LEU A 4 -5.13 6.25 2.81
N PHE A 5 -4.55 7.41 3.07
CA PHE A 5 -3.31 7.53 3.83
C PHE A 5 -3.58 8.24 5.14
N ASP A 6 -3.04 7.69 6.21
CA ASP A 6 -3.18 8.28 7.53
C ASP A 6 -1.86 8.13 8.28
N SER A 7 -1.67 8.90 9.31
CA SER A 7 -0.46 8.84 10.13
C SER A 7 -0.85 8.81 11.60
N PHE A 8 -0.18 7.96 12.36
CA PHE A 8 -0.39 7.86 13.79
C PHE A 8 0.94 7.53 14.45
N ASN A 9 1.45 8.43 15.27
CA ASN A 9 2.78 8.32 15.87
C ASN A 9 3.84 8.12 14.79
N GLU A 10 4.62 7.05 14.84
CA GLU A 10 5.64 6.74 13.83
C GLU A 10 5.12 5.88 12.68
N PHE A 11 3.79 5.65 12.63
CA PHE A 11 3.20 4.78 11.60
C PHE A 11 2.62 5.59 10.46
N LEU A 12 2.87 5.12 9.25
CA LEU A 12 2.12 5.49 8.06
C LEU A 12 1.13 4.35 7.78
N ILE A 13 -0.15 4.69 7.76
CA ILE A 13 -1.20 3.70 7.55
C ILE A 13 -1.74 3.87 6.14
N ILE A 14 -1.66 2.81 5.35
CA ILE A 14 -2.13 2.81 3.97
C ILE A 14 -3.33 1.87 3.90
N LYS A 15 -4.51 2.45 3.67
CA LYS A 15 -5.76 1.69 3.59
C LYS A 15 -6.13 1.47 2.14
N PHE A 16 -6.43 0.23 1.80
CA PHE A 16 -6.83 -0.16 0.46
C PHE A 16 -8.32 -0.44 0.48
N LYS A 17 -9.05 0.07 -0.51
CA LYS A 17 -10.49 -0.15 -0.60
C LYS A 17 -10.86 -0.48 -2.04
N GLY A 18 -11.60 -1.57 -2.21
CA GLY A 18 -12.09 -1.99 -3.52
C GLY A 18 -11.33 -3.17 -4.08
N GLU A 19 -11.10 -3.16 -5.38
CA GLU A 19 -10.47 -4.28 -6.10
C GLU A 19 -9.01 -3.96 -6.41
N LEU A 20 -8.14 -4.88 -6.04
CA LEU A 20 -6.70 -4.74 -6.27
C LEU A 20 -6.28 -5.77 -7.32
N ASP A 21 -6.40 -5.39 -8.58
CA ASP A 21 -6.14 -6.26 -9.72
C ASP A 21 -5.05 -5.66 -10.62
N HIS A 22 -4.77 -6.32 -11.74
CA HIS A 22 -3.69 -5.87 -12.62
C HIS A 22 -3.99 -4.53 -13.30
N HIS A 23 -5.23 -4.06 -13.30
CA HIS A 23 -5.59 -2.76 -13.85
C HIS A 23 -5.24 -1.62 -12.88
N SER A 24 -5.23 -1.90 -11.58
CA SER A 24 -5.05 -0.87 -10.56
C SER A 24 -3.67 -0.91 -9.89
N THR A 25 -2.94 -2.02 -9.99
CA THR A 25 -1.70 -2.19 -9.22
C THR A 25 -0.58 -1.23 -9.62
N GLU A 26 -0.44 -0.93 -10.90
CA GLU A 26 0.66 -0.06 -11.34
C GLU A 26 0.51 1.36 -10.79
N GLU A 27 -0.70 1.91 -10.88
CA GLU A 27 -0.97 3.23 -10.34
C GLU A 27 -0.87 3.22 -8.81
N ALA A 28 -1.42 2.18 -8.17
CA ALA A 28 -1.35 2.05 -6.72
C ALA A 28 0.10 2.01 -6.25
N ARG A 29 0.96 1.27 -6.93
CA ARG A 29 2.38 1.17 -6.59
C ARG A 29 3.04 2.54 -6.60
N LYS A 30 2.78 3.33 -7.65
CA LYS A 30 3.37 4.66 -7.77
C LYS A 30 2.91 5.58 -6.66
N ILE A 31 1.63 5.55 -6.34
CA ILE A 31 1.07 6.41 -5.30
C ILE A 31 1.62 6.03 -3.93
N ILE A 32 1.68 4.74 -3.64
CA ILE A 32 2.20 4.22 -2.37
C ILE A 32 3.66 4.61 -2.19
N ASP A 33 4.48 4.36 -3.21
CA ASP A 33 5.91 4.63 -3.12
C ASP A 33 6.17 6.12 -2.98
N ASP A 34 5.41 6.95 -3.69
CA ASP A 34 5.54 8.39 -3.60
C ASP A 34 5.25 8.88 -2.18
N HIS A 35 4.18 8.40 -1.57
CA HIS A 35 3.87 8.75 -0.18
C HIS A 35 4.93 8.25 0.78
N TYR A 36 5.36 7.01 0.61
CA TYR A 36 6.34 6.41 1.51
C TYR A 36 7.66 7.18 1.52
N PHE A 37 8.17 7.53 0.34
CA PHE A 37 9.48 8.18 0.24
C PHE A 37 9.45 9.66 0.62
N LYS A 38 8.27 10.28 0.62
CA LYS A 38 8.11 11.66 1.09
C LYS A 38 7.84 11.77 2.58
N ASP A 39 7.40 10.68 3.20
CA ASP A 39 7.03 10.67 4.61
C ASP A 39 8.25 10.29 5.45
N ASN A 40 8.35 10.90 6.64
CA ASN A 40 9.43 10.59 7.58
C ASN A 40 9.12 9.39 8.46
N LYS A 41 7.96 8.78 8.29
CA LYS A 41 7.56 7.63 9.09
C LYS A 41 8.40 6.42 8.70
N LYS A 42 8.78 5.63 9.70
CA LYS A 42 9.63 4.46 9.48
C LYS A 42 8.86 3.16 9.47
N LYS A 43 7.64 3.17 9.98
CA LYS A 43 6.80 1.98 10.10
C LYS A 43 5.55 2.15 9.25
N VAL A 44 5.19 1.09 8.53
CA VAL A 44 4.04 1.12 7.63
C VAL A 44 3.07 0.01 7.99
N ILE A 45 1.80 0.35 8.02
CA ILE A 45 0.71 -0.61 8.17
C ILE A 45 -0.06 -0.64 6.86
N LEU A 46 -0.15 -1.83 6.27
CA LEU A 46 -0.97 -2.03 5.07
C LEU A 46 -2.30 -2.61 5.52
N ASP A 47 -3.35 -1.80 5.44
CA ASP A 47 -4.68 -2.17 5.90
C ASP A 47 -5.51 -2.65 4.72
N LEU A 48 -5.78 -3.94 4.69
CA LEU A 48 -6.47 -4.61 3.57
C LEU A 48 -7.90 -5.00 3.91
N ARG A 49 -8.45 -4.50 5.01
CA ARG A 49 -9.78 -4.93 5.49
C ARG A 49 -10.89 -4.63 4.49
N ASP A 50 -10.75 -3.56 3.71
CA ASP A 50 -11.78 -3.13 2.77
C ASP A 50 -11.49 -3.56 1.33
N VAL A 51 -10.52 -4.44 1.13
CA VAL A 51 -10.27 -5.04 -0.18
C VAL A 51 -11.29 -6.15 -0.40
N VAL A 52 -12.03 -6.06 -1.51
CA VAL A 52 -13.10 -7.02 -1.81
C VAL A 52 -12.68 -8.06 -2.84
N PHE A 53 -11.59 -7.81 -3.56
CA PHE A 53 -11.05 -8.74 -4.54
C PHE A 53 -9.58 -8.45 -4.76
N MET A 54 -8.78 -9.51 -4.91
CA MET A 54 -7.36 -9.38 -5.18
C MET A 54 -6.92 -10.54 -6.07
N ASP A 55 -6.27 -10.23 -7.19
CA ASP A 55 -5.67 -11.25 -8.04
C ASP A 55 -4.16 -11.36 -7.73
N SER A 56 -3.45 -12.14 -8.55
CA SER A 56 -2.02 -12.34 -8.33
C SER A 56 -1.21 -11.05 -8.45
N SER A 57 -1.67 -10.10 -9.27
CA SER A 57 -1.01 -8.79 -9.38
C SER A 57 -1.13 -8.02 -8.09
N GLY A 58 -2.30 -8.06 -7.45
CA GLY A 58 -2.51 -7.42 -6.16
C GLY A 58 -1.66 -8.05 -5.08
N ILE A 59 -1.60 -9.39 -5.05
CA ILE A 59 -0.74 -10.10 -4.10
C ILE A 59 0.72 -9.69 -4.29
N GLY A 60 1.17 -9.62 -5.56
CA GLY A 60 2.53 -9.19 -5.87
C GLY A 60 2.83 -7.78 -5.41
N LEU A 61 1.88 -6.87 -5.58
CA LEU A 61 2.03 -5.50 -5.12
C LEU A 61 2.23 -5.45 -3.60
N ILE A 62 1.37 -6.12 -2.85
CA ILE A 62 1.42 -6.10 -1.39
C ILE A 62 2.73 -6.73 -0.89
N MET A 63 3.10 -7.88 -1.44
CA MET A 63 4.34 -8.55 -1.01
C MET A 63 5.57 -7.73 -1.38
N GLY A 64 5.58 -7.11 -2.56
CA GLY A 64 6.69 -6.26 -2.99
C GLY A 64 6.84 -5.03 -2.12
N ARG A 65 5.73 -4.40 -1.77
CA ARG A 65 5.76 -3.24 -0.88
C ARG A 65 6.18 -3.63 0.53
N TYR A 66 5.69 -4.73 1.03
CA TYR A 66 6.09 -5.25 2.34
C TYR A 66 7.60 -5.43 2.40
N LYS A 67 8.17 -6.07 1.39
CA LYS A 67 9.61 -6.30 1.33
C LYS A 67 10.40 -5.00 1.26
N LEU A 68 9.96 -4.08 0.39
CA LEU A 68 10.63 -2.79 0.23
C LEU A 68 10.66 -2.02 1.54
N PHE A 69 9.51 -1.92 2.21
CA PHE A 69 9.41 -1.12 3.44
C PHE A 69 10.17 -1.77 4.59
N LYS A 70 10.21 -3.09 4.63
CA LYS A 70 10.94 -3.81 5.66
C LYS A 70 12.46 -3.59 5.55
N GLU A 71 12.96 -3.42 4.33
CA GLU A 71 14.39 -3.25 4.08
C GLU A 71 14.86 -1.80 4.14
N SER A 72 13.95 -0.86 4.19
CA SER A 72 14.28 0.57 4.18
C SER A 72 14.73 1.09 5.53
#